data_b2440cfe702df5457488979a976bfbd4
#
_entry.id   b2440cfe702df5457488979a976bfbd4
#
_cell.length_a   1.000
_cell.length_b   1.000
_cell.length_c   1.000
_cell.angle_alpha   90.00
_cell.angle_beta   90.00
_cell.angle_gamma   90.00
#
_symmetry.space_group_name_H-M   'P 1'
#
loop_
_entity.id
_entity.type
_entity.pdbx_description
1 polymer ?
#
loop_
_entity_poly.entity_id
_entity_poly.type
_entity_poly.pdbx_seq_one_letter_code
_entity_poly.pdbx_strand_id
1 'polypeptide(L)'
;MCYHRRAKRKEAAKTAEKRFITPSGPVSDAAFSEDFGKADRFDRLSVGALGVYYRDGFRIRCIPYADMQRAFIRIHEVNGRLCCGKAVFSYYRMVFVAGGKEYADVMSEDEKLMDAALAAVAERSPHTAIGVGRGGENDADNN
;
A
#
# COMPACT_ATOMS: atom_id res chain seq x y z
N MET A 1 -29.03 22.08 -19.41
CA MET A 1 -29.44 21.56 -18.09
C MET A 1 -29.32 20.05 -17.97
N CYS A 2 -29.81 19.32 -18.95
CA CYS A 2 -29.70 17.84 -18.91
C CYS A 2 -28.28 17.34 -18.92
N TYR A 3 -27.37 18.06 -19.50
CA TYR A 3 -25.97 17.66 -19.58
C TYR A 3 -25.28 17.56 -18.23
N HIS A 4 -25.54 18.52 -17.36
CA HIS A 4 -24.93 18.54 -16.04
C HIS A 4 -25.36 17.34 -15.19
N ARG A 5 -26.62 16.99 -15.27
CA ARG A 5 -27.12 15.84 -14.53
C ARG A 5 -26.52 14.53 -15.00
N ARG A 6 -26.37 14.38 -16.31
CA ARG A 6 -25.76 13.18 -16.88
C ARG A 6 -24.30 13.04 -16.50
N ALA A 7 -23.56 14.14 -16.53
CA ALA A 7 -22.16 14.13 -16.15
C ALA A 7 -21.99 13.71 -14.69
N LYS A 8 -22.79 14.27 -13.79
CA LYS A 8 -22.75 13.91 -12.39
C LYS A 8 -23.10 12.44 -12.16
N ARG A 9 -24.06 11.91 -12.86
CA ARG A 9 -24.41 10.49 -12.75
C ARG A 9 -23.29 9.58 -13.19
N LYS A 10 -22.62 9.91 -14.29
CA LYS A 10 -21.51 9.13 -14.79
C LYS A 10 -20.34 9.12 -13.80
N GLU A 11 -20.05 10.25 -13.21
CA GLU A 11 -18.99 10.33 -12.21
C GLU A 11 -19.31 9.50 -10.98
N ALA A 12 -20.53 9.60 -10.48
CA ALA A 12 -20.97 8.81 -9.34
C ALA A 12 -20.91 7.31 -9.65
N ALA A 13 -21.36 6.92 -10.85
CA ALA A 13 -21.33 5.52 -11.26
C ALA A 13 -19.90 5.00 -11.37
N LYS A 14 -18.97 5.78 -11.93
CA LYS A 14 -17.58 5.38 -12.02
C LYS A 14 -16.98 5.20 -10.64
N THR A 15 -17.25 6.10 -9.72
CA THR A 15 -16.74 6.01 -8.36
C THR A 15 -17.27 4.76 -7.67
N ALA A 16 -18.54 4.45 -7.85
CA ALA A 16 -19.18 3.30 -7.22
C ALA A 16 -18.75 1.97 -7.82
N GLU A 17 -18.24 1.97 -9.05
CA GLU A 17 -17.89 0.73 -9.76
C GLU A 17 -16.54 0.14 -9.38
N LYS A 18 -15.68 0.89 -8.74
CA LYS A 18 -14.37 0.36 -8.39
C LYS A 18 -14.47 -0.73 -7.33
N ARG A 19 -13.79 -1.81 -7.61
CA ARG A 19 -13.79 -2.97 -6.73
C ARG A 19 -12.40 -3.15 -6.14
N PHE A 20 -12.37 -3.39 -4.85
CA PHE A 20 -11.13 -3.57 -4.12
C PHE A 20 -11.09 -4.93 -3.46
N ILE A 21 -9.90 -5.52 -3.42
CA ILE A 21 -9.67 -6.75 -2.68
C ILE A 21 -9.09 -6.37 -1.33
N THR A 22 -9.81 -6.68 -0.27
CA THR A 22 -9.41 -6.36 1.10
C THR A 22 -9.09 -7.65 1.86
N PRO A 23 -8.49 -7.56 3.06
CA PRO A 23 -8.28 -8.75 3.89
C PRO A 23 -9.57 -9.51 4.20
N SER A 24 -10.71 -8.80 4.20
CA SER A 24 -12.01 -9.43 4.45
C SER A 24 -12.69 -9.92 3.17
N GLY A 25 -12.09 -9.72 2.02
CA GLY A 25 -12.63 -10.13 0.73
C GLY A 25 -12.90 -8.97 -0.20
N PRO A 26 -13.52 -9.25 -1.36
CA PRO A 26 -13.81 -8.20 -2.34
C PRO A 26 -14.87 -7.22 -1.82
N VAL A 27 -14.64 -5.94 -2.06
CA VAL A 27 -15.54 -4.88 -1.63
C VAL A 27 -15.71 -3.87 -2.78
N SER A 28 -16.94 -3.48 -3.04
CA SER A 28 -17.23 -2.37 -3.94
C SER A 28 -17.82 -1.26 -3.08
N ASP A 29 -17.05 -0.23 -2.82
CA ASP A 29 -17.42 0.81 -1.87
C ASP A 29 -17.09 2.17 -2.46
N ALA A 30 -18.07 3.06 -2.50
CA ALA A 30 -17.88 4.40 -3.02
C ALA A 30 -16.90 5.21 -2.18
N ALA A 31 -16.89 4.99 -0.86
CA ALA A 31 -15.98 5.70 0.03
C ALA A 31 -14.52 5.33 -0.27
N PHE A 32 -14.24 4.05 -0.48
CA PHE A 32 -12.89 3.61 -0.87
C PHE A 32 -12.51 4.11 -2.25
N SER A 33 -13.46 4.12 -3.18
CA SER A 33 -13.20 4.62 -4.53
C SER A 33 -12.83 6.09 -4.52
N GLU A 34 -13.54 6.88 -3.75
CA GLU A 34 -13.23 8.30 -3.60
C GLU A 34 -11.88 8.50 -2.92
N ASP A 35 -11.63 7.75 -1.85
CA ASP A 35 -10.37 7.82 -1.12
C ASP A 35 -9.18 7.45 -2.00
N PHE A 36 -9.33 6.40 -2.79
CA PHE A 36 -8.28 5.98 -3.72
C PHE A 36 -7.97 7.08 -4.74
N GLY A 37 -9.00 7.76 -5.22
CA GLY A 37 -8.83 8.86 -6.16
C GLY A 37 -8.10 10.07 -5.58
N LYS A 38 -8.17 10.25 -4.28
CA LYS A 38 -7.52 11.36 -3.56
C LYS A 38 -6.24 10.95 -2.85
N ALA A 39 -5.91 9.67 -2.88
CA ALA A 39 -4.77 9.16 -2.14
C ALA A 39 -3.45 9.72 -2.65
N ASP A 40 -2.51 9.90 -1.74
CA ASP A 40 -1.15 10.30 -2.08
C ASP A 40 -0.39 9.10 -2.60
N ARG A 41 0.25 9.28 -3.72
CA ARG A 41 0.93 8.18 -4.39
C ARG A 41 2.42 8.17 -4.07
N PHE A 42 2.91 7.01 -3.68
CA PHE A 42 4.33 6.77 -3.40
C PHE A 42 4.75 5.54 -4.19
N ASP A 43 5.25 5.76 -5.39
CA ASP A 43 5.62 4.68 -6.32
C ASP A 43 4.38 3.82 -6.64
N ARG A 44 4.37 2.57 -6.22
CA ARG A 44 3.25 1.65 -6.46
C ARG A 44 2.19 1.69 -5.39
N LEU A 45 2.45 2.41 -4.32
CA LEU A 45 1.60 2.46 -3.16
C LEU A 45 0.87 3.79 -3.12
N SER A 46 -0.42 3.76 -2.82
CA SER A 46 -1.22 4.95 -2.60
C SER A 46 -1.72 4.95 -1.17
N VAL A 47 -1.51 6.03 -0.46
CA VAL A 47 -1.91 6.16 0.94
C VAL A 47 -3.05 7.14 1.03
N GLY A 48 -4.22 6.65 1.38
CA GLY A 48 -5.43 7.45 1.51
C GLY A 48 -5.78 7.74 2.97
N ALA A 49 -6.95 8.31 3.17
CA ALA A 49 -7.46 8.59 4.51
C ALA A 49 -8.07 7.35 5.17
N LEU A 50 -8.61 6.43 4.39
CA LEU A 50 -9.26 5.23 4.89
C LEU A 50 -8.38 3.98 4.86
N GLY A 51 -7.38 3.97 4.03
CA GLY A 51 -6.52 2.81 3.88
C GLY A 51 -5.44 3.02 2.86
N VAL A 52 -4.75 1.93 2.58
CA VAL A 52 -3.64 1.90 1.64
C VAL A 52 -4.07 1.07 0.43
N TYR A 53 -3.65 1.51 -0.75
CA TYR A 53 -4.06 0.89 -2.00
C TYR A 53 -2.84 0.58 -2.86
N TYR A 54 -2.90 -0.51 -3.60
CA TYR A 54 -1.89 -0.82 -4.61
C TYR A 54 -2.48 -1.75 -5.66
N ARG A 55 -1.88 -1.73 -6.84
CA ARG A 55 -2.33 -2.59 -7.93
C ARG A 55 -1.63 -3.93 -7.89
N ASP A 56 -2.40 -4.97 -8.08
CA ASP A 56 -1.92 -6.34 -8.18
C ASP A 56 -2.52 -6.92 -9.45
N GLY A 57 -1.78 -6.79 -10.56
CA GLY A 57 -2.30 -7.12 -11.88
C GLY A 57 -3.43 -6.19 -12.25
N PHE A 58 -4.60 -6.76 -12.56
CA PHE A 58 -5.79 -5.99 -12.87
C PHE A 58 -6.60 -5.59 -11.66
N ARG A 59 -6.21 -6.07 -10.48
CA ARG A 59 -6.95 -5.83 -9.26
C ARG A 59 -6.34 -4.69 -8.47
N ILE A 60 -7.18 -4.00 -7.73
CA ILE A 60 -6.75 -2.98 -6.79
C ILE A 60 -6.92 -3.58 -5.41
N ARG A 61 -5.83 -3.68 -4.67
CA ARG A 61 -5.88 -4.15 -3.30
C ARG A 61 -5.98 -2.97 -2.36
N CYS A 62 -6.79 -3.13 -1.35
CA CYS A 62 -7.02 -2.11 -0.32
C CYS A 62 -6.81 -2.73 1.05
N ILE A 63 -6.02 -2.08 1.87
CA ILE A 63 -5.87 -2.47 3.26
C ILE A 63 -6.43 -1.34 4.10
N PRO A 64 -7.68 -1.47 4.55
CA PRO A 64 -8.27 -0.44 5.41
C PRO A 64 -7.46 -0.32 6.71
N TYR A 65 -7.33 0.90 7.20
CA TYR A 65 -6.59 1.08 8.45
C TYR A 65 -7.25 0.33 9.61
N ALA A 66 -8.56 0.14 9.54
CA ALA A 66 -9.27 -0.64 10.56
C ALA A 66 -8.77 -2.07 10.66
N ASP A 67 -8.31 -2.64 9.55
CA ASP A 67 -7.81 -4.01 9.49
C ASP A 67 -6.28 -4.09 9.66
N MET A 68 -5.62 -2.96 9.59
CA MET A 68 -4.16 -2.91 9.59
C MET A 68 -3.64 -2.95 11.03
N GLN A 69 -2.89 -3.98 11.34
CA GLN A 69 -2.32 -4.17 12.67
C GLN A 69 -0.91 -3.58 12.75
N ARG A 70 -0.15 -3.73 11.68
CA ARG A 70 1.23 -3.29 11.64
C ARG A 70 1.65 -2.97 10.22
N ALA A 71 2.56 -2.01 10.09
CA ALA A 71 3.19 -1.68 8.82
C ALA A 71 4.67 -1.43 9.06
N PHE A 72 5.52 -2.01 8.23
CA PHE A 72 6.95 -1.82 8.37
C PHE A 72 7.64 -2.00 7.03
N ILE A 73 8.87 -1.52 6.94
CA ILE A 73 9.70 -1.67 5.75
C ILE A 73 10.72 -2.75 6.00
N ARG A 74 10.78 -3.71 5.10
CA ARG A 74 11.80 -4.76 5.11
C ARG A 74 12.80 -4.46 3.99
N ILE A 75 14.06 -4.36 4.34
CA ILE A 75 15.11 -4.12 3.37
C ILE A 75 15.65 -5.46 2.91
N HIS A 76 15.71 -5.63 1.59
CA HIS A 76 16.19 -6.86 0.99
C HIS A 76 17.36 -6.54 0.06
N GLU A 77 18.52 -7.08 0.35
CA GLU A 77 19.69 -6.89 -0.47
C GLU A 77 19.94 -8.12 -1.32
N VAL A 78 20.21 -7.88 -2.59
CA VAL A 78 20.49 -8.95 -3.54
C VAL A 78 21.87 -8.70 -4.13
N ASN A 79 22.73 -9.70 -4.03
CA ASN A 79 24.04 -9.65 -4.65
C ASN A 79 23.94 -10.11 -6.10
N GLY A 80 24.32 -9.24 -7.01
CA GLY A 80 24.32 -9.56 -8.43
C GLY A 80 25.70 -9.47 -9.02
N ARG A 81 25.89 -10.11 -10.17
CA ARG A 81 27.12 -9.99 -10.93
C ARG A 81 26.84 -9.22 -12.20
N LEU A 82 27.63 -8.20 -12.42
CA LEU A 82 27.61 -7.46 -13.67
C LEU A 82 28.88 -7.83 -14.45
N CYS A 83 28.90 -7.49 -15.73
CA CYS A 83 30.10 -7.74 -16.52
C CYS A 83 31.34 -7.05 -15.98
N CYS A 84 31.20 -6.00 -15.19
CA CYS A 84 32.32 -5.27 -14.60
C CYS A 84 32.59 -5.67 -13.16
N GLY A 85 31.89 -6.67 -12.60
CA GLY A 85 32.13 -7.10 -11.23
C GLY A 85 30.83 -7.36 -10.47
N LYS A 86 30.93 -7.31 -9.14
CA LYS A 86 29.79 -7.55 -8.26
C LYS A 86 29.04 -6.27 -8.00
N ALA A 87 27.72 -6.38 -7.90
CA ALA A 87 26.86 -5.28 -7.52
C ALA A 87 25.90 -5.74 -6.43
N VAL A 88 25.54 -4.82 -5.54
CA VAL A 88 24.56 -5.07 -4.51
C VAL A 88 23.34 -4.21 -4.83
N PHE A 89 22.19 -4.84 -4.92
CA PHE A 89 20.93 -4.15 -5.17
C PHE A 89 20.07 -4.23 -3.92
N SER A 90 19.48 -3.11 -3.55
CA SER A 90 18.61 -3.06 -2.40
C SER A 90 17.18 -2.84 -2.86
N TYR A 91 16.28 -3.63 -2.32
CA TYR A 91 14.84 -3.48 -2.53
C TYR A 91 14.19 -3.24 -1.19
N TYR A 92 13.14 -2.44 -1.21
CA TYR A 92 12.42 -2.09 0.00
C TYR A 92 11.01 -2.62 -0.14
N ARG A 93 10.58 -3.41 0.84
CA ARG A 93 9.23 -3.97 0.86
C ARG A 93 8.45 -3.35 1.99
N MET A 94 7.38 -2.67 1.62
CA MET A 94 6.42 -2.19 2.61
C MET A 94 5.50 -3.35 2.94
N VAL A 95 5.57 -3.83 4.16
CA VAL A 95 4.82 -5.00 4.60
C VAL A 95 3.68 -4.56 5.49
N PHE A 96 2.50 -5.09 5.21
CA PHE A 96 1.30 -4.81 5.99
C PHE A 96 0.82 -6.08 6.66
N VAL A 97 0.58 -5.99 7.96
CA VAL A 97 0.09 -7.10 8.75
C VAL A 97 -1.39 -6.89 9.04
N ALA A 98 -2.20 -7.87 8.71
CA ALA A 98 -3.63 -7.88 8.95
C ALA A 98 -4.05 -9.31 9.25
N GLY A 99 -4.99 -9.48 10.17
CA GLY A 99 -5.44 -10.81 10.54
C GLY A 99 -4.37 -11.66 11.20
N GLY A 100 -3.41 -11.04 11.87
CA GLY A 100 -2.35 -11.74 12.59
C GLY A 100 -1.22 -12.28 11.73
N LYS A 101 -1.18 -11.91 10.47
CA LYS A 101 -0.13 -12.38 9.55
C LYS A 101 0.23 -11.29 8.54
N GLU A 102 1.36 -11.48 7.89
CA GLU A 102 1.74 -10.60 6.78
C GLU A 102 0.77 -10.83 5.64
N TYR A 103 -0.08 -9.84 5.43
CA TYR A 103 -1.13 -9.94 4.43
C TYR A 103 -0.62 -9.56 3.03
N ALA A 104 0.19 -8.53 2.97
CA ALA A 104 0.62 -7.97 1.69
C ALA A 104 1.98 -7.30 1.81
N ASP A 105 2.70 -7.26 0.72
CA ASP A 105 3.90 -6.47 0.63
C ASP A 105 3.96 -5.77 -0.73
N VAL A 106 4.54 -4.59 -0.73
CA VAL A 106 4.70 -3.78 -1.93
C VAL A 106 6.18 -3.44 -2.06
N MET A 107 6.76 -3.85 -3.16
CA MET A 107 8.19 -3.66 -3.38
C MET A 107 8.48 -2.35 -4.11
N SER A 108 9.54 -1.69 -3.71
CA SER A 108 10.05 -0.50 -4.37
C SER A 108 11.56 -0.45 -4.29
N GLU A 109 12.16 0.20 -5.25
CA GLU A 109 13.59 0.47 -5.22
C GLU A 109 13.89 1.84 -4.61
N ASP A 110 12.85 2.61 -4.31
CA ASP A 110 12.99 3.97 -3.80
C ASP A 110 12.74 4.01 -2.30
N GLU A 111 13.81 4.06 -1.54
CA GLU A 111 13.76 4.10 -0.09
C GLU A 111 13.03 5.34 0.43
N LYS A 112 13.29 6.47 -0.16
CA LYS A 112 12.69 7.73 0.30
C LYS A 112 11.19 7.74 0.15
N LEU A 113 10.70 7.20 -0.97
CA LEU A 113 9.27 7.11 -1.18
C LEU A 113 8.64 6.13 -0.21
N MET A 114 9.32 5.02 0.08
CA MET A 114 8.79 4.06 1.04
C MET A 114 8.77 4.63 2.47
N ASP A 115 9.81 5.35 2.85
CA ASP A 115 9.84 6.02 4.16
C ASP A 115 8.73 7.06 4.27
N ALA A 116 8.51 7.83 3.21
CA ALA A 116 7.45 8.82 3.18
C ALA A 116 6.08 8.17 3.25
N ALA A 117 5.89 7.04 2.57
CA ALA A 117 4.64 6.29 2.62
C ALA A 117 4.38 5.76 4.03
N LEU A 118 5.40 5.22 4.67
CA LEU A 118 5.26 4.71 6.04
C LEU A 118 4.92 5.83 7.02
N ALA A 119 5.54 7.01 6.86
CA ALA A 119 5.22 8.17 7.68
C ALA A 119 3.77 8.61 7.48
N ALA A 120 3.29 8.57 6.24
CA ALA A 120 1.90 8.92 5.94
C ALA A 120 0.93 7.93 6.59
N VAL A 121 1.26 6.63 6.57
CA VAL A 121 0.45 5.62 7.24
C VAL A 121 0.43 5.85 8.74
N ALA A 122 1.58 6.15 9.33
CA ALA A 122 1.66 6.42 10.76
C ALA A 122 0.79 7.60 11.18
N GLU A 123 0.78 8.65 10.36
CA GLU A 123 -0.02 9.83 10.62
C GLU A 123 -1.51 9.54 10.51
N ARG A 124 -1.91 8.77 9.51
CA ARG A 124 -3.32 8.54 9.22
C ARG A 124 -3.91 7.37 10.01
N SER A 125 -3.08 6.50 10.55
CA SER A 125 -3.52 5.34 11.30
C SER A 125 -2.74 5.23 12.61
N PRO A 126 -3.07 6.05 13.61
CA PRO A 126 -2.33 6.07 14.89
C PRO A 126 -2.34 4.75 15.64
N HIS A 127 -3.35 3.91 15.41
CA HIS A 127 -3.43 2.61 16.08
C HIS A 127 -2.56 1.52 15.45
N THR A 128 -2.07 1.76 14.23
CA THR A 128 -1.23 0.79 13.53
C THR A 128 0.18 0.83 14.11
N ALA A 129 0.69 -0.33 14.47
CA ALA A 129 2.07 -0.42 14.94
C ALA A 129 3.02 -0.20 13.77
N ILE A 130 3.87 0.80 13.87
CA ILE A 130 4.80 1.15 12.82
C ILE A 130 6.17 0.60 13.16
N GLY A 131 6.68 -0.25 12.26
CA GLY A 131 8.04 -0.72 12.36
C GLY A 131 8.96 0.14 11.53
N VAL A 132 10.21 0.20 11.90
CA VAL A 132 11.22 0.80 11.05
C VAL A 132 11.79 -0.27 10.13
N GLY A 133 12.58 0.12 9.15
CA GLY A 133 13.13 -0.78 8.15
C GLY A 133 13.90 -1.98 8.66
N ARG A 134 14.01 -2.15 9.95
CA ARG A 134 14.66 -3.29 10.58
C ARG A 134 13.71 -4.33 11.11
N GLY A 135 12.42 -4.15 10.89
CA GLY A 135 11.44 -5.11 11.38
C GLY A 135 11.73 -6.53 10.94
N GLY A 136 12.05 -6.70 9.67
CA GLY A 136 12.40 -8.00 9.13
C GLY A 136 13.70 -8.55 9.70
N GLU A 137 14.66 -7.71 9.88
CA GLU A 137 15.92 -8.08 10.47
C GLU A 137 15.75 -8.55 11.90
N ASN A 138 14.96 -7.85 12.66
CA ASN A 138 14.68 -8.23 14.03
C ASN A 138 13.97 -9.58 14.11
N ASP A 139 13.07 -9.83 13.18
CA ASP A 139 12.39 -11.10 13.11
C ASP A 139 13.37 -12.24 12.85
N ALA A 140 14.35 -12.00 12.01
CA ALA A 140 15.38 -12.98 11.74
C ALA A 140 16.23 -13.24 12.97
N ASP A 141 16.53 -12.20 13.72
CA ASP A 141 17.34 -12.32 14.93
C ASP A 141 16.63 -13.10 16.03
N ASN A 142 15.33 -13.00 16.07
CA ASN A 142 14.53 -13.68 17.08
C ASN A 142 14.39 -15.17 16.82
N ASN A 143 14.73 -15.60 15.65
CA ASN A 143 14.67 -17.00 15.29
C ASN A 143 16.01 -17.68 15.53
#